data_fab4f2b79b1edd1e511222f08d3c188a
#
_entry.id   fab4f2b79b1edd1e511222f08d3c188a
#
_cell.length_a   1.000
_cell.length_b   1.000
_cell.length_c   1.000
_cell.angle_alpha   90.00
_cell.angle_beta   90.00
_cell.angle_gamma   90.00
#
_symmetry.space_group_name_H-M   'P 1'
#
loop_
_entity.id
_entity.type
_entity.pdbx_description
1 polymer ?
#
loop_
_entity_poly.entity_id
_entity_poly.type
_entity_poly.pdbx_seq_one_letter_code
_entity_poly.pdbx_strand_id
1 'polypeptide(L)'
;MLFKRKIYDKFLAWKEETCGKKALLVEGARRTGKSTIAEEFARNEYKSYILIDFARAPEEVRDYFRLHLNDLDTFYMLLSVQYGVQLHMRESLIIFDEVQLFPKAREAIKYLVADGRYDFMETGSLISIKENVKDIVIPSEERHIKMYPMDFEEFCWALGEEPLVRYIRDCFERKIPLERSIHEKGMLIFKQYLLAGGMPMSVVAFLEGHKDFGKADLEKRDILALYRNDIMKISARYRSKVLAIFDQIPGLLSRHEKRVVFKRIAEGSTAEQYEETF
;
A
#
# COMPACT_ATOMS: atom_id res chain seq x y z
N MET A 1 2.20 -6.54 -15.62
CA MET A 1 1.61 -7.79 -15.06
C MET A 1 0.83 -7.42 -13.80
N LEU A 2 -0.40 -7.88 -13.65
CA LEU A 2 -1.22 -7.69 -12.47
C LEU A 2 -1.18 -8.97 -11.63
N PHE A 3 -0.97 -8.84 -10.33
CA PHE A 3 -0.93 -9.98 -9.42
C PHE A 3 -2.22 -10.08 -8.61
N LYS A 4 -2.68 -11.32 -8.39
CA LYS A 4 -3.70 -11.61 -7.40
C LYS A 4 -3.18 -11.28 -6.00
N ARG A 5 -3.96 -10.51 -5.22
CA ARG A 5 -3.57 -10.06 -3.89
C ARG A 5 -4.67 -10.36 -2.87
N LYS A 6 -4.30 -10.84 -1.70
CA LYS A 6 -5.22 -11.14 -0.60
C LYS A 6 -6.03 -9.93 -0.11
N ILE A 7 -5.45 -8.73 -0.30
CA ILE A 7 -6.11 -7.49 0.08
C ILE A 7 -7.39 -7.23 -0.72
N TYR A 8 -7.52 -7.82 -1.92
CA TYR A 8 -8.71 -7.68 -2.76
C TYR A 8 -9.97 -8.21 -2.05
N ASP A 9 -9.87 -9.35 -1.35
CA ASP A 9 -10.97 -9.92 -0.57
C ASP A 9 -11.39 -8.98 0.58
N LYS A 10 -10.44 -8.23 1.15
CA LYS A 10 -10.74 -7.21 2.17
C LYS A 10 -11.46 -6.00 1.58
N PHE A 11 -11.19 -5.65 0.32
CA PHE A 11 -11.90 -4.59 -0.38
C PHE A 11 -13.34 -5.00 -0.66
N LEU A 12 -13.56 -6.25 -1.09
CA LEU A 12 -14.91 -6.80 -1.24
C LEU A 12 -15.69 -6.75 0.08
N ALA A 13 -15.10 -7.25 1.15
CA ALA A 13 -15.71 -7.20 2.48
C ALA A 13 -16.02 -5.77 2.93
N TRP A 14 -15.11 -4.81 2.69
CA TRP A 14 -15.36 -3.39 2.97
C TRP A 14 -16.58 -2.87 2.21
N LYS A 15 -16.66 -3.13 0.89
CA LYS A 15 -17.77 -2.69 0.04
C LYS A 15 -19.10 -3.21 0.53
N GLU A 16 -19.18 -4.51 0.84
CA GLU A 16 -20.39 -5.17 1.33
C GLU A 16 -20.80 -4.71 2.74
N GLU A 17 -19.87 -4.68 3.68
CA GLU A 17 -20.16 -4.36 5.08
C GLU A 17 -20.48 -2.90 5.32
N THR A 18 -19.83 -1.98 4.60
CA THR A 18 -20.02 -0.55 4.85
C THR A 18 -21.11 0.07 4.04
N CYS A 19 -21.46 -0.51 2.89
CA CYS A 19 -22.47 0.02 1.98
C CYS A 19 -22.32 1.53 1.75
N GLY A 20 -21.07 2.02 1.58
CA GLY A 20 -20.72 3.41 1.34
C GLY A 20 -20.73 4.34 2.56
N LYS A 21 -20.98 3.82 3.77
CA LYS A 21 -20.95 4.61 5.01
C LYS A 21 -19.55 4.89 5.54
N LYS A 22 -18.52 4.30 4.95
CA LYS A 22 -17.11 4.54 5.29
C LYS A 22 -16.25 4.49 4.04
N ALA A 23 -15.38 5.46 3.88
CA ALA A 23 -14.29 5.40 2.92
C ALA A 23 -13.26 4.32 3.33
N LEU A 24 -12.49 3.83 2.38
CA LEU A 24 -11.42 2.87 2.62
C LEU A 24 -10.05 3.56 2.46
N LEU A 25 -9.29 3.66 3.54
CA LEU A 25 -7.89 4.10 3.47
C LEU A 25 -6.94 2.90 3.40
N VAL A 26 -6.24 2.77 2.28
CA VAL A 26 -5.23 1.72 2.04
C VAL A 26 -3.84 2.29 2.32
N GLU A 27 -3.31 1.94 3.48
CA GLU A 27 -2.00 2.36 3.95
C GLU A 27 -0.94 1.29 3.66
N GLY A 28 0.28 1.68 3.39
CA GLY A 28 1.38 0.73 3.25
C GLY A 28 2.64 1.37 2.68
N ALA A 29 3.73 0.61 2.69
CA ALA A 29 4.99 1.08 2.15
C ALA A 29 4.86 1.48 0.67
N ARG A 30 5.73 2.37 0.23
CA ARG A 30 5.79 2.77 -1.19
C ARG A 30 6.13 1.55 -2.06
N ARG A 31 5.57 1.49 -3.28
CA ARG A 31 5.80 0.40 -4.25
C ARG A 31 5.20 -0.96 -3.88
N THR A 32 4.30 -1.05 -2.91
CA THR A 32 3.56 -2.30 -2.61
C THR A 32 2.42 -2.60 -3.58
N GLY A 33 2.08 -1.65 -4.47
CA GLY A 33 1.04 -1.82 -5.49
C GLY A 33 -0.35 -1.32 -5.08
N LYS A 34 -0.44 -0.39 -4.10
CA LYS A 34 -1.72 0.16 -3.60
C LYS A 34 -2.59 0.74 -4.71
N SER A 35 -2.06 1.71 -5.46
CA SER A 35 -2.79 2.37 -6.56
C SER A 35 -3.24 1.38 -7.63
N THR A 36 -2.37 0.42 -7.98
CA THR A 36 -2.67 -0.61 -8.99
C THR A 36 -3.83 -1.50 -8.58
N ILE A 37 -3.84 -2.00 -7.34
CA ILE A 37 -4.90 -2.88 -6.87
C ILE A 37 -6.21 -2.12 -6.59
N ALA A 38 -6.11 -0.84 -6.18
CA ALA A 38 -7.27 0.03 -6.00
C ALA A 38 -7.97 0.31 -7.35
N GLU A 39 -7.19 0.62 -8.38
CA GLU A 39 -7.72 0.83 -9.73
C GLU A 39 -8.30 -0.45 -10.33
N GLU A 40 -7.65 -1.59 -10.14
CA GLU A 40 -8.17 -2.90 -10.59
C GLU A 40 -9.50 -3.23 -9.90
N PHE A 41 -9.59 -3.01 -8.59
CA PHE A 41 -10.81 -3.18 -7.84
C PHE A 41 -11.93 -2.27 -8.38
N ALA A 42 -11.62 -1.00 -8.63
CA ALA A 42 -12.57 -0.07 -9.21
C ALA A 42 -13.09 -0.53 -10.56
N ARG A 43 -12.19 -1.00 -11.42
CA ARG A 43 -12.52 -1.46 -12.78
C ARG A 43 -13.41 -2.69 -12.78
N ASN A 44 -13.23 -3.61 -11.83
CA ASN A 44 -13.95 -4.87 -11.79
C ASN A 44 -15.28 -4.77 -11.03
N GLU A 45 -15.33 -3.94 -9.98
CA GLU A 45 -16.42 -3.95 -9.01
C GLU A 45 -17.39 -2.75 -9.14
N TYR A 46 -17.04 -1.78 -9.98
CA TYR A 46 -17.86 -0.58 -10.20
C TYR A 46 -18.12 -0.33 -11.67
N LYS A 47 -19.23 0.31 -11.96
CA LYS A 47 -19.64 0.68 -13.32
C LYS A 47 -18.77 1.78 -13.92
N SER A 48 -18.30 2.69 -13.07
CA SER A 48 -17.34 3.72 -13.43
C SER A 48 -16.49 4.11 -12.22
N TYR A 49 -15.34 4.73 -12.47
CA TYR A 49 -14.49 5.24 -11.40
C TYR A 49 -13.75 6.49 -11.86
N ILE A 50 -13.37 7.32 -10.89
CA ILE A 50 -12.42 8.43 -11.07
C ILE A 50 -11.23 8.15 -10.17
N LEU A 51 -10.00 8.21 -10.74
CA LEU A 51 -8.74 8.14 -9.99
C LEU A 51 -8.10 9.53 -10.02
N ILE A 52 -7.95 10.15 -8.85
CA ILE A 52 -7.30 11.43 -8.64
C ILE A 52 -5.92 11.17 -8.02
N ASP A 53 -4.87 11.15 -8.85
CA ASP A 53 -3.48 11.09 -8.36
C ASP A 53 -3.02 12.48 -7.92
N PHE A 54 -2.97 12.74 -6.62
CA PHE A 54 -2.55 14.04 -6.08
C PHE A 54 -1.08 14.37 -6.30
N ALA A 55 -0.26 13.43 -6.76
CA ALA A 55 1.10 13.74 -7.20
C ALA A 55 1.12 14.46 -8.57
N ARG A 56 0.05 14.31 -9.37
CA ARG A 56 -0.04 14.80 -10.75
C ARG A 56 -1.31 15.62 -11.03
N ALA A 57 -2.25 15.65 -10.08
CA ALA A 57 -3.53 16.33 -10.26
C ALA A 57 -3.31 17.80 -10.62
N PRO A 58 -4.02 18.32 -11.64
CA PRO A 58 -4.02 19.73 -11.99
C PRO A 58 -4.47 20.61 -10.80
N GLU A 59 -4.04 21.88 -10.76
CA GLU A 59 -4.40 22.79 -9.68
C GLU A 59 -5.92 23.05 -9.66
N GLU A 60 -6.57 23.07 -10.80
CA GLU A 60 -8.02 23.19 -10.94
C GLU A 60 -8.76 22.11 -10.15
N VAL A 61 -8.27 20.85 -10.18
CA VAL A 61 -8.87 19.77 -9.39
C VAL A 61 -8.72 20.05 -7.89
N ARG A 62 -7.59 20.59 -7.44
CA ARG A 62 -7.39 20.97 -6.04
C ARG A 62 -8.31 22.12 -5.65
N ASP A 63 -8.59 23.06 -6.57
CA ASP A 63 -9.53 24.14 -6.35
C ASP A 63 -10.98 23.66 -6.23
N TYR A 64 -11.38 22.56 -6.88
CA TYR A 64 -12.69 21.98 -6.64
C TYR A 64 -12.90 21.61 -5.17
N PHE A 65 -11.90 21.04 -4.51
CA PHE A 65 -11.95 20.76 -3.07
C PHE A 65 -11.90 22.02 -2.19
N ARG A 66 -11.34 23.12 -2.67
CA ARG A 66 -11.24 24.37 -1.91
C ARG A 66 -12.54 25.17 -1.97
N LEU A 67 -13.21 25.15 -3.12
CA LEU A 67 -14.27 26.09 -3.46
C LEU A 67 -15.67 25.46 -3.50
N HIS A 68 -15.79 24.17 -3.78
CA HIS A 68 -17.08 23.56 -4.11
C HIS A 68 -17.54 22.45 -3.15
N LEU A 69 -16.84 22.20 -2.02
CA LEU A 69 -17.29 21.20 -1.04
C LEU A 69 -18.62 21.55 -0.34
N ASN A 70 -19.07 22.81 -0.42
CA ASN A 70 -20.38 23.24 0.07
C ASN A 70 -21.51 23.02 -0.97
N ASP A 71 -21.15 22.71 -2.21
CA ASP A 71 -22.06 22.40 -3.33
C ASP A 71 -21.55 21.14 -4.03
N LEU A 72 -21.93 19.97 -3.49
CA LEU A 72 -21.47 18.68 -3.97
C LEU A 72 -22.01 18.35 -5.38
N ASP A 73 -23.11 18.94 -5.82
CA ASP A 73 -23.62 18.75 -7.18
C ASP A 73 -22.64 19.36 -8.20
N THR A 74 -22.22 20.60 -7.95
CA THR A 74 -21.20 21.27 -8.75
C THR A 74 -19.86 20.53 -8.65
N PHE A 75 -19.44 20.09 -7.44
CA PHE A 75 -18.19 19.38 -7.23
C PHE A 75 -18.09 18.10 -8.08
N TYR A 76 -19.09 17.24 -8.03
CA TYR A 76 -19.10 15.98 -8.80
C TYR A 76 -19.27 16.22 -10.31
N MET A 77 -20.03 17.24 -10.71
CA MET A 77 -20.14 17.62 -12.11
C MET A 77 -18.78 18.04 -12.68
N LEU A 78 -18.03 18.88 -11.96
CA LEU A 78 -16.70 19.33 -12.36
C LEU A 78 -15.71 18.15 -12.45
N LEU A 79 -15.72 17.22 -11.48
CA LEU A 79 -14.90 16.01 -11.56
C LEU A 79 -15.28 15.15 -12.77
N SER A 80 -16.58 14.96 -13.02
CA SER A 80 -17.06 14.18 -14.18
C SER A 80 -16.60 14.78 -15.50
N VAL A 81 -16.65 16.09 -15.65
CA VAL A 81 -16.17 16.81 -16.84
C VAL A 81 -14.66 16.72 -16.97
N GLN A 82 -13.91 16.96 -15.88
CA GLN A 82 -12.45 16.94 -15.88
C GLN A 82 -11.86 15.59 -16.26
N TYR A 83 -12.47 14.50 -15.77
CA TYR A 83 -12.00 13.14 -16.03
C TYR A 83 -12.73 12.43 -17.17
N GLY A 84 -13.75 13.07 -17.78
CA GLY A 84 -14.53 12.47 -18.85
C GLY A 84 -15.30 11.22 -18.42
N VAL A 85 -15.73 11.14 -17.16
CA VAL A 85 -16.36 9.96 -16.56
C VAL A 85 -17.76 10.29 -16.09
N GLN A 86 -18.76 9.52 -16.53
CA GLN A 86 -20.10 9.59 -15.97
C GLN A 86 -20.15 8.84 -14.64
N LEU A 87 -20.52 9.52 -13.57
CA LEU A 87 -20.71 8.95 -12.25
C LEU A 87 -22.14 8.38 -12.09
N HIS A 88 -22.26 7.22 -11.48
CA HIS A 88 -23.49 6.50 -11.21
C HIS A 88 -23.69 6.32 -9.70
N MET A 89 -24.87 6.72 -9.19
CA MET A 89 -25.17 6.63 -7.75
C MET A 89 -24.99 5.19 -7.24
N ARG A 90 -24.19 5.01 -6.20
CA ARG A 90 -23.85 3.74 -5.55
C ARG A 90 -23.16 2.70 -6.44
N GLU A 91 -22.84 3.06 -7.69
CA GLU A 91 -22.15 2.21 -8.66
C GLU A 91 -20.83 2.81 -9.17
N SER A 92 -20.37 3.93 -8.57
CA SER A 92 -19.08 4.55 -8.90
C SER A 92 -18.18 4.65 -7.69
N LEU A 93 -16.87 4.47 -7.93
CA LEU A 93 -15.79 4.64 -6.95
C LEU A 93 -14.95 5.87 -7.29
N ILE A 94 -14.68 6.71 -6.31
CA ILE A 94 -13.73 7.82 -6.44
C ILE A 94 -12.49 7.48 -5.60
N ILE A 95 -11.32 7.40 -6.26
CA ILE A 95 -10.04 7.04 -5.64
C ILE A 95 -9.19 8.29 -5.48
N PHE A 96 -8.75 8.56 -4.26
CA PHE A 96 -7.78 9.59 -3.91
C PHE A 96 -6.41 8.92 -3.73
N ASP A 97 -5.58 8.97 -4.77
CA ASP A 97 -4.25 8.37 -4.74
C ASP A 97 -3.22 9.36 -4.22
N GLU A 98 -2.26 8.86 -3.40
CA GLU A 98 -1.24 9.66 -2.70
C GLU A 98 -1.87 10.82 -1.89
N VAL A 99 -2.94 10.53 -1.14
CA VAL A 99 -3.78 11.51 -0.43
C VAL A 99 -2.99 12.41 0.54
N GLN A 100 -1.83 11.93 1.06
CA GLN A 100 -0.96 12.73 1.92
C GLN A 100 -0.37 13.97 1.22
N LEU A 101 -0.37 14.02 -0.11
CA LEU A 101 0.10 15.19 -0.86
C LEU A 101 -0.95 16.31 -0.95
N PHE A 102 -2.20 16.00 -0.56
CA PHE A 102 -3.27 16.98 -0.49
C PHE A 102 -4.23 16.68 0.68
N PRO A 103 -3.83 17.00 1.92
CA PRO A 103 -4.58 16.67 3.14
C PRO A 103 -6.04 17.14 3.14
N LYS A 104 -6.35 18.22 2.41
CA LYS A 104 -7.71 18.76 2.28
C LYS A 104 -8.68 17.77 1.61
N ALA A 105 -8.22 16.93 0.71
CA ALA A 105 -9.05 15.85 0.14
C ALA A 105 -9.45 14.85 1.22
N ARG A 106 -8.54 14.53 2.15
CA ARG A 106 -8.84 13.64 3.26
C ARG A 106 -9.84 14.26 4.25
N GLU A 107 -9.73 15.56 4.55
CA GLU A 107 -10.73 16.27 5.36
C GLU A 107 -12.13 16.22 4.71
N ALA A 108 -12.18 16.27 3.39
CA ALA A 108 -13.44 16.23 2.63
C ALA A 108 -14.18 14.89 2.77
N ILE A 109 -13.49 13.79 3.06
CA ILE A 109 -14.08 12.43 3.19
C ILE A 109 -15.30 12.42 4.08
N LYS A 110 -15.28 13.12 5.21
CA LYS A 110 -16.42 13.21 6.12
C LYS A 110 -17.70 13.68 5.41
N TYR A 111 -17.58 14.73 4.60
CA TYR A 111 -18.74 15.33 3.90
C TYR A 111 -19.15 14.47 2.69
N LEU A 112 -18.17 13.93 1.96
CA LEU A 112 -18.39 13.11 0.78
C LEU A 112 -19.05 11.76 1.13
N VAL A 113 -18.63 11.13 2.23
CA VAL A 113 -19.25 9.89 2.74
C VAL A 113 -20.64 10.17 3.29
N ALA A 114 -20.86 11.30 3.98
CA ALA A 114 -22.19 11.68 4.49
C ALA A 114 -23.21 11.94 3.38
N ASP A 115 -22.76 12.42 2.23
CA ASP A 115 -23.59 12.60 1.01
C ASP A 115 -24.10 11.26 0.45
N GLY A 116 -23.31 10.19 0.52
CA GLY A 116 -23.71 8.82 0.26
C GLY A 116 -23.92 8.43 -1.21
N ARG A 117 -23.66 9.32 -2.18
CA ARG A 117 -23.86 9.06 -3.60
C ARG A 117 -22.84 8.08 -4.18
N TYR A 118 -21.58 8.13 -3.73
CA TYR A 118 -20.47 7.36 -4.27
C TYR A 118 -19.66 6.71 -3.16
N ASP A 119 -18.89 5.70 -3.53
CA ASP A 119 -17.91 5.10 -2.62
C ASP A 119 -16.55 5.79 -2.79
N PHE A 120 -15.77 5.84 -1.70
CA PHE A 120 -14.48 6.50 -1.69
C PHE A 120 -13.37 5.56 -1.21
N MET A 121 -12.25 5.58 -1.92
CA MET A 121 -11.04 4.87 -1.53
C MET A 121 -9.87 5.84 -1.54
N GLU A 122 -9.02 5.74 -0.52
CA GLU A 122 -7.82 6.54 -0.39
C GLU A 122 -6.61 5.65 -0.38
N THR A 123 -5.53 6.06 -1.03
CA THR A 123 -4.24 5.39 -0.88
C THR A 123 -3.20 6.37 -0.38
N GLY A 124 -2.25 5.86 0.40
CA GLY A 124 -1.16 6.69 0.85
C GLY A 124 -0.02 5.91 1.51
N SER A 125 1.16 6.51 1.55
CA SER A 125 2.29 5.92 2.25
C SER A 125 2.22 6.19 3.76
N LEU A 126 2.44 5.15 4.58
CA LEU A 126 2.24 5.17 6.03
C LEU A 126 3.03 6.28 6.73
N ILE A 127 4.28 6.51 6.31
CA ILE A 127 5.17 7.52 6.91
C ILE A 127 4.65 8.93 6.60
N SER A 128 4.31 9.19 5.36
CA SER A 128 3.85 10.52 4.93
C SER A 128 2.46 10.87 5.46
N ILE A 129 1.58 9.87 5.64
CA ILE A 129 0.27 10.08 6.27
C ILE A 129 0.44 10.57 7.71
N LYS A 130 1.29 9.94 8.51
CA LYS A 130 1.51 10.35 9.92
C LYS A 130 2.11 11.74 10.06
N GLU A 131 2.99 12.15 9.15
CA GLU A 131 3.61 13.49 9.20
C GLU A 131 2.64 14.60 8.77
N ASN A 132 1.85 14.36 7.72
CA ASN A 132 0.98 15.38 7.13
C ASN A 132 -0.40 15.49 7.80
N VAL A 133 -0.71 14.62 8.78
CA VAL A 133 -2.02 14.59 9.48
C VAL A 133 -1.97 15.33 10.82
N LYS A 134 -0.83 15.91 11.22
CA LYS A 134 -0.72 16.61 12.51
C LYS A 134 -1.67 17.79 12.63
N ASP A 135 -2.08 18.35 11.51
CA ASP A 135 -2.88 19.58 11.44
C ASP A 135 -4.31 19.36 10.88
N ILE A 136 -4.72 18.10 10.66
CA ILE A 136 -6.08 17.78 10.17
C ILE A 136 -6.83 16.87 11.14
N VAL A 137 -8.16 17.06 11.19
CA VAL A 137 -9.06 16.14 11.90
C VAL A 137 -9.19 14.86 11.06
N ILE A 138 -8.71 13.74 11.61
CA ILE A 138 -8.86 12.43 10.95
C ILE A 138 -10.35 12.08 10.90
N PRO A 139 -10.91 11.81 9.70
CA PRO A 139 -12.32 11.44 9.60
C PRO A 139 -12.62 10.14 10.35
N SER A 140 -13.71 10.11 11.12
CA SER A 140 -14.22 8.88 11.76
C SER A 140 -14.90 7.95 10.75
N GLU A 141 -15.16 8.45 9.56
CA GLU A 141 -15.81 7.81 8.43
C GLU A 141 -14.83 6.98 7.56
N GLU A 142 -13.59 6.77 8.03
CA GLU A 142 -12.59 5.91 7.37
C GLU A 142 -12.52 4.52 7.99
N ARG A 143 -12.29 3.52 7.15
CA ARG A 143 -11.78 2.19 7.51
C ARG A 143 -10.35 2.06 7.03
N HIS A 144 -9.43 1.73 7.92
CA HIS A 144 -8.02 1.59 7.60
C HIS A 144 -7.65 0.14 7.31
N ILE A 145 -6.97 -0.09 6.19
CA ILE A 145 -6.40 -1.39 5.84
C ILE A 145 -4.94 -1.22 5.48
N LYS A 146 -4.08 -2.05 6.09
CA LYS A 146 -2.65 -2.08 5.77
C LYS A 146 -2.37 -3.03 4.63
N MET A 147 -1.65 -2.54 3.62
CA MET A 147 -1.13 -3.33 2.51
C MET A 147 0.37 -3.56 2.70
N TYR A 148 0.75 -4.82 2.66
CA TYR A 148 2.13 -5.28 2.77
C TYR A 148 2.68 -5.69 1.40
N PRO A 149 4.00 -5.89 1.23
CA PRO A 149 4.55 -6.63 0.11
C PRO A 149 3.87 -8.00 -0.03
N MET A 150 4.02 -8.63 -1.18
CA MET A 150 3.48 -9.98 -1.43
C MET A 150 4.06 -10.96 -0.42
N ASP A 151 3.20 -11.78 0.17
CA ASP A 151 3.63 -12.90 1.00
C ASP A 151 3.97 -14.14 0.15
N PHE A 152 4.40 -15.20 0.80
CA PHE A 152 4.81 -16.43 0.10
C PHE A 152 3.65 -17.05 -0.71
N GLU A 153 2.43 -17.00 -0.20
CA GLU A 153 1.26 -17.51 -0.92
C GLU A 153 0.96 -16.69 -2.17
N GLU A 154 0.96 -15.36 -2.07
CA GLU A 154 0.79 -14.45 -3.20
C GLU A 154 1.92 -14.61 -4.24
N PHE A 155 3.15 -14.86 -3.79
CA PHE A 155 4.26 -15.21 -4.67
C PHE A 155 4.05 -16.53 -5.39
N CYS A 156 3.54 -17.57 -4.71
CA CYS A 156 3.16 -18.82 -5.35
C CYS A 156 2.06 -18.62 -6.40
N TRP A 157 1.07 -17.76 -6.11
CA TRP A 157 0.03 -17.41 -7.09
C TRP A 157 0.63 -16.73 -8.34
N ALA A 158 1.58 -15.84 -8.14
CA ALA A 158 2.30 -15.20 -9.25
C ALA A 158 3.07 -16.18 -10.14
N LEU A 159 3.49 -17.33 -9.58
CA LEU A 159 4.14 -18.43 -10.29
C LEU A 159 3.15 -19.44 -10.92
N GLY A 160 1.83 -19.29 -10.69
CA GLY A 160 0.83 -20.28 -11.10
C GLY A 160 0.79 -21.55 -10.23
N GLU A 161 1.33 -21.48 -9.00
CA GLU A 161 1.47 -22.60 -8.06
C GLU A 161 0.38 -22.61 -6.96
N GLU A 162 -0.83 -22.13 -7.27
CA GLU A 162 -1.96 -22.19 -6.32
C GLU A 162 -2.28 -23.60 -5.80
N PRO A 163 -2.18 -24.68 -6.63
CA PRO A 163 -2.42 -26.03 -6.12
C PRO A 163 -1.45 -26.44 -5.01
N LEU A 164 -0.18 -26.01 -5.11
CA LEU A 164 0.83 -26.27 -4.07
C LEU A 164 0.42 -25.65 -2.74
N VAL A 165 0.00 -24.38 -2.75
CA VAL A 165 -0.42 -23.67 -1.53
C VAL A 165 -1.63 -24.33 -0.90
N ARG A 166 -2.63 -24.73 -1.71
CA ARG A 166 -3.82 -25.44 -1.22
C ARG A 166 -3.45 -26.76 -0.56
N TYR A 167 -2.56 -27.53 -1.18
CA TYR A 167 -2.11 -28.80 -0.62
C TYR A 167 -1.31 -28.64 0.68
N ILE A 168 -0.42 -27.64 0.75
CA ILE A 168 0.30 -27.32 1.99
C ILE A 168 -0.68 -26.97 3.12
N ARG A 169 -1.70 -26.18 2.85
CA ARG A 169 -2.72 -25.79 3.81
C ARG A 169 -3.55 -27.00 4.29
N ASP A 170 -4.03 -27.84 3.38
CA ASP A 170 -4.76 -29.05 3.70
C ASP A 170 -3.93 -29.99 4.60
N CYS A 171 -2.68 -30.21 4.28
CA CYS A 171 -1.77 -31.02 5.10
C CYS A 171 -1.58 -30.41 6.50
N PHE A 172 -1.44 -29.08 6.59
CA PHE A 172 -1.30 -28.38 7.86
C PHE A 172 -2.56 -28.51 8.74
N GLU A 173 -3.73 -28.30 8.15
CA GLU A 173 -5.03 -28.41 8.85
C GLU A 173 -5.28 -29.85 9.34
N ARG A 174 -4.97 -30.82 8.52
CA ARG A 174 -5.11 -32.26 8.84
C ARG A 174 -3.96 -32.80 9.71
N LYS A 175 -2.92 -31.99 9.96
CA LYS A 175 -1.72 -32.38 10.73
C LYS A 175 -1.01 -33.61 10.16
N ILE A 176 -0.96 -33.72 8.84
CA ILE A 176 -0.24 -34.78 8.12
C ILE A 176 1.03 -34.20 7.46
N PRO A 177 2.11 -34.99 7.33
CA PRO A 177 3.33 -34.52 6.66
C PRO A 177 3.06 -34.32 5.15
N LEU A 178 3.78 -33.35 4.58
CA LEU A 178 3.85 -33.20 3.14
C LEU A 178 4.57 -34.40 2.52
N GLU A 179 4.12 -34.83 1.35
CA GLU A 179 4.89 -35.75 0.54
C GLU A 179 6.25 -35.13 0.20
N ARG A 180 7.32 -35.95 0.19
CA ARG A 180 8.70 -35.50 0.11
C ARG A 180 8.97 -34.64 -1.13
N SER A 181 8.54 -35.06 -2.30
CA SER A 181 8.76 -34.35 -3.56
C SER A 181 8.07 -32.97 -3.55
N ILE A 182 6.88 -32.89 -2.97
CA ILE A 182 6.13 -31.65 -2.84
C ILE A 182 6.77 -30.71 -1.81
N HIS A 183 7.28 -31.25 -0.71
CA HIS A 183 8.07 -30.48 0.26
C HIS A 183 9.33 -29.88 -0.39
N GLU A 184 10.09 -30.68 -1.14
CA GLU A 184 11.29 -30.22 -1.85
C GLU A 184 10.96 -29.12 -2.86
N LYS A 185 9.88 -29.27 -3.63
CA LYS A 185 9.36 -28.22 -4.53
C LYS A 185 8.97 -26.95 -3.77
N GLY A 186 8.23 -27.09 -2.69
CA GLY A 186 7.83 -25.95 -1.84
C GLY A 186 9.04 -25.19 -1.29
N MET A 187 10.06 -25.91 -0.82
CA MET A 187 11.30 -25.33 -0.31
C MET A 187 12.11 -24.63 -1.39
N LEU A 188 12.11 -25.14 -2.62
CA LEU A 188 12.74 -24.46 -3.75
C LEU A 188 12.07 -23.12 -4.04
N ILE A 189 10.73 -23.10 -4.12
CA ILE A 189 9.96 -21.87 -4.35
C ILE A 189 10.13 -20.89 -3.19
N PHE A 190 10.17 -21.37 -1.95
CA PHE A 190 10.41 -20.54 -0.79
C PHE A 190 11.79 -19.85 -0.83
N LYS A 191 12.84 -20.57 -1.25
CA LYS A 191 14.16 -19.97 -1.49
C LYS A 191 14.11 -18.91 -2.60
N GLN A 192 13.37 -19.15 -3.68
CA GLN A 192 13.16 -18.14 -4.73
C GLN A 192 12.46 -16.89 -4.18
N TYR A 193 11.42 -17.07 -3.35
CA TYR A 193 10.75 -15.96 -2.68
C TYR A 193 11.68 -15.16 -1.76
N LEU A 194 12.52 -15.81 -0.97
CA LEU A 194 13.50 -15.12 -0.12
C LEU A 194 14.50 -14.28 -0.92
N LEU A 195 14.88 -14.75 -2.11
CA LEU A 195 15.82 -14.05 -2.99
C LEU A 195 15.14 -12.94 -3.81
N ALA A 196 14.00 -13.22 -4.43
CA ALA A 196 13.26 -12.22 -5.22
C ALA A 196 12.61 -11.16 -4.33
N GLY A 197 12.15 -11.54 -3.14
CA GLY A 197 11.38 -10.70 -2.23
C GLY A 197 9.91 -10.61 -2.61
N GLY A 198 9.14 -9.83 -1.83
CA GLY A 198 7.69 -9.66 -2.03
C GLY A 198 7.28 -8.32 -2.66
N MET A 199 8.22 -7.49 -3.10
CA MET A 199 7.87 -6.23 -3.78
C MET A 199 7.39 -6.53 -5.20
N PRO A 200 6.17 -6.06 -5.62
CA PRO A 200 5.60 -6.45 -6.91
C PRO A 200 6.52 -6.23 -8.11
N MET A 201 7.22 -5.10 -8.18
CA MET A 201 8.15 -4.83 -9.30
C MET A 201 9.33 -5.78 -9.31
N SER A 202 9.87 -6.16 -8.15
CA SER A 202 10.92 -7.18 -8.05
C SER A 202 10.43 -8.55 -8.50
N VAL A 203 9.18 -8.91 -8.17
CA VAL A 203 8.56 -10.17 -8.63
C VAL A 203 8.32 -10.14 -10.14
N VAL A 204 7.86 -9.01 -10.71
CA VAL A 204 7.75 -8.82 -12.17
C VAL A 204 9.10 -9.02 -12.84
N ALA A 205 10.15 -8.34 -12.37
CA ALA A 205 11.49 -8.44 -12.94
C ALA A 205 12.05 -9.87 -12.86
N PHE A 206 11.77 -10.59 -11.78
CA PHE A 206 12.13 -12.00 -11.64
C PHE A 206 11.42 -12.88 -12.67
N LEU A 207 10.12 -12.71 -12.85
CA LEU A 207 9.32 -13.54 -13.77
C LEU A 207 9.63 -13.24 -15.23
N GLU A 208 9.63 -11.97 -15.63
CA GLU A 208 9.94 -11.54 -17.00
C GLU A 208 11.40 -11.77 -17.37
N GLY A 209 12.28 -11.79 -16.37
CA GLY A 209 13.68 -12.16 -16.52
C GLY A 209 13.95 -13.66 -16.57
N HIS A 210 12.93 -14.54 -16.77
CA HIS A 210 13.08 -15.99 -16.74
C HIS A 210 13.72 -16.51 -15.43
N LYS A 211 13.26 -15.98 -14.31
CA LYS A 211 13.75 -16.27 -12.95
C LYS A 211 15.17 -15.75 -12.68
N ASP A 212 15.53 -14.63 -13.31
CA ASP A 212 16.81 -13.94 -13.06
C ASP A 212 16.74 -13.15 -11.76
N PHE A 213 17.50 -13.59 -10.77
CA PHE A 213 17.62 -12.90 -9.47
C PHE A 213 18.37 -11.57 -9.57
N GLY A 214 19.27 -11.41 -10.55
CA GLY A 214 19.99 -10.15 -10.77
C GLY A 214 19.04 -9.01 -11.13
N LYS A 215 18.06 -9.27 -12.00
CA LYS A 215 17.02 -8.30 -12.35
C LYS A 215 16.15 -7.94 -11.15
N ALA A 216 15.75 -8.94 -10.36
CA ALA A 216 15.01 -8.69 -9.13
C ALA A 216 15.80 -7.89 -8.09
N ASP A 217 17.12 -8.10 -8.00
CA ASP A 217 18.00 -7.36 -7.09
C ASP A 217 18.16 -5.90 -7.52
N LEU A 218 18.25 -5.62 -8.81
CA LEU A 218 18.27 -4.24 -9.33
C LEU A 218 17.00 -3.48 -8.90
N GLU A 219 15.83 -4.04 -9.12
CA GLU A 219 14.55 -3.43 -8.69
C GLU A 219 14.50 -3.18 -7.18
N LYS A 220 15.01 -4.12 -6.36
CA LYS A 220 15.08 -3.92 -4.91
C LYS A 220 16.02 -2.77 -4.53
N ARG A 221 17.17 -2.63 -5.20
CA ARG A 221 18.10 -1.52 -4.98
C ARG A 221 17.46 -0.18 -5.32
N ASP A 222 16.73 -0.10 -6.43
CA ASP A 222 16.00 1.10 -6.83
C ASP A 222 14.92 1.47 -5.80
N ILE A 223 14.19 0.48 -5.27
CA ILE A 223 13.22 0.71 -4.20
C ILE A 223 13.91 1.22 -2.92
N LEU A 224 15.06 0.66 -2.54
CA LEU A 224 15.81 1.13 -1.38
C LEU A 224 16.34 2.56 -1.59
N ALA A 225 16.78 2.90 -2.81
CA ALA A 225 17.18 4.27 -3.16
C ALA A 225 16.00 5.25 -3.04
N LEU A 226 14.80 4.86 -3.47
CA LEU A 226 13.59 5.66 -3.29
C LEU A 226 13.25 5.88 -1.81
N TYR A 227 13.38 4.86 -0.96
CA TYR A 227 13.17 5.01 0.49
C TYR A 227 14.19 5.96 1.12
N ARG A 228 15.46 5.87 0.73
CA ARG A 228 16.49 6.83 1.18
C ARG A 228 16.14 8.26 0.77
N ASN A 229 15.67 8.47 -0.47
CA ASN A 229 15.23 9.77 -0.95
C ASN A 229 14.02 10.29 -0.17
N ASP A 230 13.08 9.43 0.23
CA ASP A 230 11.94 9.82 1.05
C ASP A 230 12.39 10.20 2.48
N ILE A 231 13.35 9.47 3.06
CA ILE A 231 13.95 9.83 4.35
C ILE A 231 14.65 11.20 4.28
N MET A 232 15.23 11.57 3.14
CA MET A 232 15.85 12.90 2.97
C MET A 232 14.85 14.06 3.01
N LYS A 233 13.56 13.80 2.80
CA LYS A 233 12.48 14.80 2.90
C LYS A 233 12.01 15.04 4.35
N ILE A 234 12.32 14.12 5.25
CA ILE A 234 12.00 14.26 6.69
C ILE A 234 12.76 15.46 7.28
N SER A 235 12.19 16.08 8.30
CA SER A 235 12.82 17.23 8.97
C SER A 235 14.27 16.93 9.38
N ALA A 236 15.15 17.93 9.28
CA ALA A 236 16.58 17.77 9.55
C ALA A 236 16.86 17.22 10.97
N ARG A 237 15.97 17.48 11.94
CA ARG A 237 16.06 17.00 13.32
C ARG A 237 16.06 15.47 13.43
N TYR A 238 15.28 14.78 12.59
CA TYR A 238 15.10 13.32 12.66
C TYR A 238 15.85 12.56 11.57
N ARG A 239 16.20 13.21 10.48
CA ARG A 239 16.78 12.61 9.28
C ARG A 239 17.99 11.71 9.55
N SER A 240 18.97 12.21 10.30
CA SER A 240 20.20 11.44 10.63
C SER A 240 19.88 10.18 11.45
N LYS A 241 18.93 10.27 12.36
CA LYS A 241 18.49 9.16 13.21
C LYS A 241 17.76 8.10 12.39
N VAL A 242 16.84 8.51 11.52
CA VAL A 242 16.10 7.58 10.64
C VAL A 242 17.05 6.88 9.68
N LEU A 243 17.99 7.61 9.07
CA LEU A 243 19.01 7.00 8.21
C LEU A 243 19.87 5.98 8.96
N ALA A 244 20.33 6.33 10.17
CA ALA A 244 21.13 5.43 10.98
C ALA A 244 20.40 4.14 11.34
N ILE A 245 19.09 4.21 11.64
CA ILE A 245 18.24 3.05 11.86
C ILE A 245 18.12 2.23 10.58
N PHE A 246 17.77 2.90 9.47
CA PHE A 246 17.56 2.24 8.17
C PHE A 246 18.81 1.46 7.71
N ASP A 247 20.00 2.05 7.86
CA ASP A 247 21.26 1.43 7.46
C ASP A 247 21.67 0.25 8.33
N GLN A 248 21.17 0.17 9.57
CA GLN A 248 21.45 -0.96 10.48
C GLN A 248 20.54 -2.17 10.26
N ILE A 249 19.40 -2.02 9.60
CA ILE A 249 18.43 -3.11 9.40
C ILE A 249 19.06 -4.37 8.83
N PRO A 250 19.87 -4.34 7.75
CA PRO A 250 20.50 -5.55 7.22
C PRO A 250 21.43 -6.23 8.23
N GLY A 251 22.20 -5.45 8.98
CA GLY A 251 23.11 -5.97 10.00
C GLY A 251 22.39 -6.63 11.19
N LEU A 252 21.24 -6.06 11.59
CA LEU A 252 20.41 -6.64 12.66
C LEU A 252 19.77 -7.95 12.19
N LEU A 253 19.24 -7.97 10.97
CA LEU A 253 18.62 -9.17 10.39
C LEU A 253 19.65 -10.31 10.23
N SER A 254 20.87 -10.01 9.78
CA SER A 254 21.93 -11.02 9.61
C SER A 254 22.37 -11.65 10.94
N ARG A 255 22.22 -10.95 12.05
CA ARG A 255 22.55 -11.44 13.41
C ARG A 255 21.36 -12.09 14.10
N HIS A 256 20.20 -12.21 13.42
CA HIS A 256 18.94 -12.67 14.01
C HIS A 256 18.47 -11.83 15.22
N GLU A 257 18.92 -10.58 15.31
CA GLU A 257 18.53 -9.66 16.38
C GLU A 257 17.14 -9.06 16.04
N LYS A 258 16.18 -9.25 16.95
CA LYS A 258 14.82 -8.69 16.81
C LYS A 258 14.65 -7.34 17.52
N ARG A 259 15.70 -6.83 18.16
CA ARG A 259 15.67 -5.60 18.94
C ARG A 259 16.72 -4.62 18.44
N VAL A 260 16.32 -3.36 18.29
CA VAL A 260 17.25 -2.28 18.02
C VAL A 260 18.00 -1.94 19.30
N VAL A 261 19.33 -2.01 19.26
CA VAL A 261 20.20 -1.60 20.36
C VAL A 261 20.68 -0.18 20.09
N PHE A 262 20.07 0.82 20.72
CA PHE A 262 20.32 2.24 20.44
C PHE A 262 21.79 2.65 20.59
N LYS A 263 22.49 2.12 21.60
CA LYS A 263 23.94 2.34 21.78
C LYS A 263 24.81 1.94 20.59
N ARG A 264 24.29 1.05 19.70
CA ARG A 264 24.98 0.67 18.46
C ARG A 264 24.65 1.59 17.28
N ILE A 265 23.59 2.40 17.37
CA ILE A 265 23.26 3.39 16.35
C ILE A 265 24.19 4.58 16.44
N ALA A 266 24.40 5.10 17.66
CA ALA A 266 25.39 6.12 17.96
C ALA A 266 25.83 5.96 19.42
N GLU A 267 27.11 6.22 19.69
CA GLU A 267 27.68 6.14 21.02
C GLU A 267 26.92 7.09 21.98
N GLY A 268 26.48 6.55 23.13
CA GLY A 268 25.71 7.32 24.12
C GLY A 268 24.23 7.50 23.84
N SER A 269 23.65 6.92 22.75
CA SER A 269 22.22 7.07 22.45
C SER A 269 21.32 6.25 23.37
N THR A 270 20.18 6.84 23.73
CA THR A 270 19.13 6.25 24.58
C THR A 270 17.83 6.03 23.79
N ALA A 271 16.95 5.15 24.30
CA ALA A 271 15.64 4.90 23.70
C ALA A 271 14.81 6.18 23.58
N GLU A 272 14.80 7.03 24.61
CA GLU A 272 14.05 8.29 24.66
C GLU A 272 14.42 9.24 23.51
N GLN A 273 15.71 9.28 23.12
CA GLN A 273 16.17 10.13 22.01
C GLN A 273 15.64 9.70 20.65
N TYR A 274 15.16 8.46 20.54
CA TYR A 274 14.66 7.86 19.30
C TYR A 274 13.15 7.56 19.35
N GLU A 275 12.47 7.77 20.48
CA GLU A 275 11.05 7.46 20.65
C GLU A 275 10.16 8.13 19.58
N GLU A 276 10.43 9.39 19.26
CA GLU A 276 9.71 10.13 18.21
C GLU A 276 10.13 9.71 16.78
N THR A 277 11.13 8.84 16.64
CA THR A 277 11.69 8.43 15.33
C THR A 277 11.13 7.07 14.87
N PHE A 278 10.60 6.27 15.80
CA PHE A 278 9.93 5.00 15.57
C PHE A 278 8.41 5.18 15.52
#